data_48901deb22788fbec671c42091177a65
#
_entry.id   48901deb22788fbec671c42091177a65
#
_cell.length_a   1.000
_cell.length_b   1.000
_cell.length_c   1.000
_cell.angle_alpha   90.00
_cell.angle_beta   90.00
_cell.angle_gamma   90.00
#
_symmetry.space_group_name_H-M   'P 1'
#
loop_
_entity.id
_entity.type
_entity.pdbx_description
1 polymer ?
#
loop_
_entity_poly.entity_id
_entity_poly.type
_entity_poly.pdbx_seq_one_letter_code
_entity_poly.pdbx_strand_id
1 'polypeptide(L)'
;MAQIPRDHLAGVQPRLPAALALIVALAIARPIALDDPPSAWIDPATGHRVVRLSREGGSASLYFHQNPYTATGDKIIIATRQGLSAIGLQTHAIEALVDGRVSHVVVGPKTRQVFYLKGDTVYATHLDTHATRAVATGAQLRSGSGLTVNADETLLAGSVVESSASATATPPANTTSAVAAPPPTGSSLETRWAARLPMALYTIDITSGVVKAFYKSTDWLNHVQFSPTDPSLVMFCHEGPWHKVDRIWTIRTDGSLRRLMHERTMEMEIAGHEFFSQDGRTIWYDLQTPKSTEFWLAGVVIASGERMRYKVAREQWSVHFNASPDGTRFAGDGGGPRSVAAPGNGQWIYLFTPKSGALEAERLVDLRMHDYQLEPNVSFTPDGRWIVFRSNMHGPSHVYAVEVAKAR
;
A
#
# COMPACT_ATOMS: atom_id res chain seq x y z
N MET A 1 33.14 -90.28 15.45
CA MET A 1 34.40 -90.91 15.99
C MET A 1 35.39 -89.82 16.25
N ALA A 2 35.85 -89.80 17.51
CA ALA A 2 37.08 -89.19 18.06
C ALA A 2 37.11 -87.66 18.12
N GLN A 3 37.13 -87.13 19.17
CA GLN A 3 37.70 -87.14 20.53
C GLN A 3 38.28 -85.74 20.82
N ILE A 4 37.83 -85.24 21.94
CA ILE A 4 38.32 -84.05 22.67
C ILE A 4 39.69 -84.31 23.26
N PRO A 5 40.53 -83.27 23.50
CA PRO A 5 40.82 -83.04 24.92
C PRO A 5 40.76 -81.57 25.34
N ARG A 6 40.40 -81.42 26.64
CA ARG A 6 40.51 -80.29 27.51
C ARG A 6 41.94 -79.91 27.82
N ASP A 7 42.22 -78.67 28.05
CA ASP A 7 42.75 -78.12 29.29
C ASP A 7 43.33 -76.69 29.10
N HIS A 8 43.02 -75.79 29.86
CA HIS A 8 43.61 -75.05 30.98
C HIS A 8 43.17 -73.60 31.06
N LEU A 9 42.60 -73.32 32.22
CA LEU A 9 42.22 -72.03 32.76
C LEU A 9 43.46 -71.15 32.98
N ALA A 10 43.36 -69.86 32.51
CA ALA A 10 44.13 -68.76 33.05
C ALA A 10 43.26 -67.50 33.04
N GLY A 11 42.94 -66.98 34.20
CA GLY A 11 42.08 -65.81 34.43
C GLY A 11 42.67 -64.51 33.87
N VAL A 12 41.82 -63.80 33.19
CA VAL A 12 42.12 -62.40 32.79
C VAL A 12 40.96 -61.56 33.33
N GLN A 13 41.28 -60.67 34.28
CA GLN A 13 40.35 -59.66 34.81
C GLN A 13 39.94 -58.68 33.71
N PRO A 14 38.68 -58.25 33.67
CA PRO A 14 38.23 -57.22 32.71
C PRO A 14 38.69 -55.84 33.17
N ARG A 15 39.47 -55.14 32.35
CA ARG A 15 39.74 -53.71 32.43
C ARG A 15 38.52 -52.97 31.90
N LEU A 16 37.86 -52.19 32.74
CA LEU A 16 36.83 -51.21 32.37
C LEU A 16 37.45 -50.11 31.46
N PRO A 17 36.82 -49.76 30.32
CA PRO A 17 37.24 -48.60 29.55
C PRO A 17 36.74 -47.33 30.25
N ALA A 18 37.63 -46.38 30.46
CA ALA A 18 37.31 -45.04 30.91
C ALA A 18 36.39 -44.38 29.90
N ALA A 19 35.12 -44.11 30.28
CA ALA A 19 34.19 -43.32 29.51
C ALA A 19 34.67 -41.86 29.48
N LEU A 20 35.13 -41.40 28.34
CA LEU A 20 35.44 -40.00 28.07
C LEU A 20 34.10 -39.24 27.94
N ALA A 21 33.68 -38.54 28.97
CA ALA A 21 32.51 -37.67 28.93
C ALA A 21 32.84 -36.45 28.05
N LEU A 22 32.35 -36.46 26.80
CA LEU A 22 32.43 -35.32 25.92
C LEU A 22 31.34 -34.27 26.37
N ILE A 23 31.77 -33.27 27.09
CA ILE A 23 30.90 -32.12 27.45
C ILE A 23 30.77 -31.29 26.18
N VAL A 24 29.66 -31.47 25.45
CA VAL A 24 29.24 -30.56 24.36
C VAL A 24 28.70 -29.29 25.04
N ALA A 25 29.52 -28.27 25.12
CA ALA A 25 29.04 -26.93 25.47
C ALA A 25 28.12 -26.42 24.36
N LEU A 26 26.81 -26.51 24.59
CA LEU A 26 25.84 -25.80 23.77
C LEU A 26 26.08 -24.29 23.96
N ALA A 27 26.77 -23.67 23.02
CA ALA A 27 26.82 -22.23 22.92
C ALA A 27 25.38 -21.77 22.56
N ILE A 28 24.63 -21.33 23.57
CA ILE A 28 23.38 -20.62 23.34
C ILE A 28 23.76 -19.33 22.61
N ALA A 29 23.61 -19.33 21.27
CA ALA A 29 23.71 -18.12 20.50
C ALA A 29 22.69 -17.13 21.06
N ARG A 30 23.16 -16.12 21.78
CA ARG A 30 22.31 -14.98 22.15
C ARG A 30 21.74 -14.44 20.83
N PRO A 31 20.42 -14.20 20.74
CA PRO A 31 19.88 -13.48 19.59
C PRO A 31 20.68 -12.17 19.50
N ILE A 32 21.32 -11.94 18.37
CA ILE A 32 21.90 -10.64 18.04
C ILE A 32 20.71 -9.69 18.12
N ALA A 33 20.68 -8.84 19.12
CA ALA A 33 19.73 -7.75 19.15
C ALA A 33 19.99 -6.98 17.86
N LEU A 34 19.04 -7.02 16.92
CA LEU A 34 19.07 -6.14 15.76
C LEU A 34 19.09 -4.74 16.35
N ASP A 35 20.17 -4.02 16.10
CA ASP A 35 20.28 -2.62 16.52
C ASP A 35 19.02 -1.90 16.04
N ASP A 36 18.43 -1.05 16.89
CA ASP A 36 17.25 -0.28 16.51
C ASP A 36 17.57 0.54 15.25
N PRO A 37 16.76 0.45 14.19
CA PRO A 37 17.04 1.18 12.96
C PRO A 37 17.28 2.66 13.23
N PRO A 38 18.16 3.34 12.48
CA PRO A 38 18.48 4.74 12.71
C PRO A 38 17.22 5.61 12.69
N SER A 39 17.13 6.56 13.60
CA SER A 39 15.99 7.50 13.66
C SER A 39 16.07 8.58 12.60
N ALA A 40 17.28 8.98 12.18
CA ALA A 40 17.54 9.92 11.09
C ALA A 40 18.96 9.75 10.57
N TRP A 41 19.17 9.99 9.27
CA TRP A 41 20.48 9.98 8.62
C TRP A 41 20.46 10.83 7.35
N ILE A 42 21.63 11.13 6.83
CA ILE A 42 21.81 11.63 5.47
C ILE A 42 22.11 10.41 4.58
N ASP A 43 21.32 10.19 3.56
CA ASP A 43 21.56 9.12 2.60
C ASP A 43 22.90 9.38 1.89
N PRO A 44 23.91 8.50 2.02
CA PRO A 44 25.24 8.76 1.50
C PRO A 44 25.33 8.77 -0.02
N ALA A 45 24.36 8.15 -0.71
CA ALA A 45 24.33 8.09 -2.16
C ALA A 45 23.66 9.34 -2.78
N THR A 46 22.80 10.02 -2.03
CA THR A 46 21.94 11.08 -2.58
C THR A 46 22.14 12.44 -1.90
N GLY A 47 22.56 12.44 -0.64
CA GLY A 47 22.71 13.65 0.18
C GLY A 47 21.39 14.16 0.79
N HIS A 48 20.31 13.41 0.65
CA HIS A 48 19.02 13.78 1.26
C HIS A 48 18.91 13.27 2.68
N ARG A 49 18.23 14.05 3.53
CA ARG A 49 17.93 13.67 4.90
C ARG A 49 16.74 12.70 4.93
N VAL A 50 16.93 11.58 5.60
CA VAL A 50 15.86 10.58 5.85
C VAL A 50 15.58 10.51 7.34
N VAL A 51 14.31 10.42 7.70
CA VAL A 51 13.83 10.28 9.08
C VAL A 51 12.91 9.08 9.18
N ARG A 52 13.10 8.25 10.20
CA ARG A 52 12.16 7.18 10.55
C ARG A 52 11.06 7.78 11.42
N LEU A 53 9.83 7.77 10.92
CA LEU A 53 8.67 8.33 11.62
C LEU A 53 8.07 7.36 12.63
N SER A 54 7.99 6.05 12.30
CA SER A 54 7.43 5.04 13.20
C SER A 54 8.47 4.47 14.15
N ARG A 55 8.07 4.11 15.38
CA ARG A 55 8.94 3.43 16.37
C ARG A 55 8.84 1.92 16.26
N GLU A 56 7.65 1.40 16.01
CA GLU A 56 7.37 -0.03 16.01
C GLU A 56 7.59 -0.67 14.65
N GLY A 57 8.29 -1.79 14.63
CA GLY A 57 8.39 -2.63 13.44
C GLY A 57 7.04 -3.24 13.05
N GLY A 58 6.76 -3.28 11.75
CA GLY A 58 5.46 -3.70 11.20
C GLY A 58 4.48 -2.53 10.99
N SER A 59 4.97 -1.28 11.10
CA SER A 59 4.22 -0.08 10.74
C SER A 59 4.19 0.13 9.23
N ALA A 60 3.11 0.75 8.73
CA ALA A 60 2.93 1.05 7.32
C ALA A 60 2.21 2.39 7.11
N SER A 61 2.62 3.16 6.09
CA SER A 61 1.83 4.25 5.55
C SER A 61 0.58 3.72 4.84
N LEU A 62 -0.41 4.56 4.64
CA LEU A 62 -1.58 4.20 3.83
C LEU A 62 -1.16 3.97 2.37
N TYR A 63 -2.08 3.45 1.56
CA TYR A 63 -1.85 3.24 0.14
C TYR A 63 -1.70 4.59 -0.58
N PHE A 64 -0.85 4.68 -1.58
CA PHE A 64 -0.33 5.94 -2.16
C PHE A 64 -1.39 6.97 -2.56
N HIS A 65 -2.60 6.56 -2.93
CA HIS A 65 -3.70 7.46 -3.31
C HIS A 65 -4.69 7.78 -2.17
N GLN A 66 -4.55 7.12 -1.00
CA GLN A 66 -5.40 7.40 0.16
C GLN A 66 -4.83 8.60 0.92
N ASN A 67 -5.70 9.55 1.31
CA ASN A 67 -5.25 10.66 2.14
C ASN A 67 -4.91 10.18 3.57
N PRO A 68 -3.64 10.23 3.99
CA PRO A 68 -3.25 9.90 5.35
C PRO A 68 -3.14 11.12 6.28
N TYR A 69 -3.33 12.33 5.75
CA TYR A 69 -3.02 13.59 6.45
C TYR A 69 -4.27 14.26 7.02
N THR A 70 -4.10 14.90 8.17
CA THR A 70 -5.11 15.81 8.73
C THR A 70 -5.34 17.01 7.82
N ALA A 71 -6.51 17.64 7.95
CA ALA A 71 -6.87 18.83 7.17
C ALA A 71 -5.88 19.99 7.32
N THR A 72 -5.23 20.11 8.48
CA THR A 72 -4.21 21.13 8.76
C THR A 72 -2.80 20.71 8.38
N GLY A 73 -2.61 19.46 7.96
CA GLY A 73 -1.30 18.93 7.60
C GLY A 73 -0.32 18.77 8.77
N ASP A 74 -0.82 18.76 10.00
CA ASP A 74 0.01 18.65 11.21
C ASP A 74 0.32 17.20 11.62
N LYS A 75 -0.54 16.24 11.27
CA LYS A 75 -0.38 14.82 11.60
C LYS A 75 -0.55 13.93 10.36
N ILE A 76 0.13 12.78 10.37
CA ILE A 76 -0.08 11.66 9.47
C ILE A 76 -0.62 10.45 10.25
N ILE A 77 -1.55 9.72 9.66
CA ILE A 77 -2.08 8.47 10.21
C ILE A 77 -1.35 7.29 9.57
N ILE A 78 -0.91 6.36 10.41
CA ILE A 78 -0.24 5.14 9.99
C ILE A 78 -0.94 3.91 10.57
N ALA A 79 -0.83 2.79 9.87
CA ALA A 79 -1.17 1.48 10.41
C ALA A 79 0.00 0.94 11.25
N THR A 80 -0.34 0.29 12.37
CA THR A 80 0.60 -0.42 13.23
C THR A 80 0.11 -1.85 13.46
N ARG A 81 0.90 -2.68 14.14
CA ARG A 81 0.44 -4.02 14.54
C ARG A 81 -0.72 -3.97 15.53
N GLN A 82 -0.79 -2.93 16.34
CA GLN A 82 -1.82 -2.71 17.35
C GLN A 82 -3.07 -2.04 16.81
N GLY A 83 -3.01 -1.38 15.64
CA GLY A 83 -4.15 -0.66 15.07
C GLY A 83 -3.73 0.58 14.27
N LEU A 84 -4.19 1.76 14.66
CA LEU A 84 -3.81 3.02 14.04
C LEU A 84 -3.11 3.94 15.02
N SER A 85 -2.13 4.67 14.54
CA SER A 85 -1.45 5.74 15.28
C SER A 85 -1.38 7.02 14.45
N ALA A 86 -1.40 8.16 15.13
CA ALA A 86 -1.07 9.47 14.55
C ALA A 86 0.37 9.84 14.85
N ILE A 87 1.05 10.46 13.90
CA ILE A 87 2.40 11.01 14.06
C ILE A 87 2.36 12.49 13.73
N GLY A 88 2.81 13.33 14.66
CA GLY A 88 3.01 14.76 14.42
C GLY A 88 4.13 14.98 13.42
N LEU A 89 3.88 15.63 12.29
CA LEU A 89 4.86 15.81 11.22
C LEU A 89 6.04 16.72 11.62
N GLN A 90 5.83 17.64 12.57
CA GLN A 90 6.89 18.52 13.08
C GLN A 90 7.59 17.95 14.32
N THR A 91 6.81 17.32 15.21
CA THR A 91 7.29 16.88 16.53
C THR A 91 7.79 15.45 16.52
N HIS A 92 7.38 14.64 15.54
CA HIS A 92 7.55 13.19 15.49
C HIS A 92 6.95 12.46 16.72
N ALA A 93 6.08 13.13 17.47
CA ALA A 93 5.34 12.50 18.57
C ALA A 93 4.34 11.50 17.99
N ILE A 94 4.30 10.31 18.59
CA ILE A 94 3.42 9.21 18.18
C ILE A 94 2.35 9.04 19.23
N GLU A 95 1.11 8.96 18.78
CA GLU A 95 -0.08 8.80 19.61
C GLU A 95 -0.93 7.63 19.08
N ALA A 96 -1.25 6.65 19.94
CA ALA A 96 -2.16 5.56 19.57
C ALA A 96 -3.59 6.10 19.46
N LEU A 97 -4.28 5.76 18.37
CA LEU A 97 -5.63 6.27 18.09
C LEU A 97 -6.70 5.19 18.17
N VAL A 98 -6.44 4.04 17.59
CA VAL A 98 -7.41 2.94 17.47
C VAL A 98 -6.72 1.64 17.74
N ASP A 99 -7.26 0.87 18.69
CA ASP A 99 -6.76 -0.45 19.01
C ASP A 99 -7.41 -1.54 18.16
N GLY A 100 -6.63 -2.57 17.88
CA GLY A 100 -7.04 -3.75 17.14
C GLY A 100 -7.00 -3.56 15.63
N ARG A 101 -7.16 -4.67 14.92
CA ARG A 101 -7.06 -4.70 13.46
C ARG A 101 -8.18 -3.91 12.81
N VAL A 102 -7.82 -3.04 11.88
CA VAL A 102 -8.72 -2.28 11.04
C VAL A 102 -8.29 -2.37 9.57
N SER A 103 -9.17 -2.02 8.66
CA SER A 103 -8.91 -1.97 7.22
C SER A 103 -9.56 -0.73 6.58
N HIS A 104 -9.22 -0.46 5.32
CA HIS A 104 -9.85 0.62 4.53
C HIS A 104 -9.83 1.97 5.25
N VAL A 105 -8.64 2.42 5.61
CA VAL A 105 -8.44 3.65 6.40
C VAL A 105 -8.36 4.86 5.47
N VAL A 106 -9.06 5.95 5.81
CA VAL A 106 -8.94 7.24 5.15
C VAL A 106 -9.13 8.36 6.17
N VAL A 107 -8.35 9.44 6.03
CA VAL A 107 -8.49 10.63 6.89
C VAL A 107 -9.39 11.66 6.22
N GLY A 108 -10.30 12.23 7.00
CA GLY A 108 -11.22 13.27 6.56
C GLY A 108 -10.49 14.58 6.23
N PRO A 109 -10.83 15.23 5.11
CA PRO A 109 -10.17 16.45 4.67
C PRO A 109 -10.59 17.70 5.48
N LYS A 110 -11.58 17.62 6.39
CA LYS A 110 -12.12 18.78 7.10
C LYS A 110 -12.20 18.65 8.62
N THR A 111 -12.72 17.52 9.14
CA THR A 111 -13.18 17.44 10.53
C THR A 111 -12.22 16.73 11.48
N ARG A 112 -10.99 16.47 11.06
CA ARG A 112 -9.98 15.75 11.87
C ARG A 112 -10.48 14.40 12.37
N GLN A 113 -11.20 13.67 11.52
CA GLN A 113 -11.63 12.30 11.76
C GLN A 113 -10.86 11.33 10.88
N VAL A 114 -10.60 10.14 11.40
CA VAL A 114 -10.17 8.98 10.62
C VAL A 114 -11.34 8.02 10.50
N PHE A 115 -11.64 7.61 9.27
CA PHE A 115 -12.65 6.60 8.95
C PHE A 115 -11.97 5.28 8.65
N TYR A 116 -12.54 4.19 9.14
CA TYR A 116 -11.98 2.85 8.95
C TYR A 116 -13.05 1.76 9.12
N LEU A 117 -12.78 0.60 8.55
CA LEU A 117 -13.62 -0.59 8.72
C LEU A 117 -13.03 -1.49 9.82
N LYS A 118 -13.87 -1.90 10.78
CA LYS A 118 -13.55 -2.91 11.78
C LYS A 118 -14.69 -3.94 11.84
N GLY A 119 -14.40 -5.17 11.38
CA GLY A 119 -15.45 -6.18 11.19
C GLY A 119 -16.38 -5.82 10.03
N ASP A 120 -17.64 -5.56 10.32
CA ASP A 120 -18.68 -5.14 9.37
C ASP A 120 -19.18 -3.72 9.63
N THR A 121 -18.46 -2.95 10.43
CA THR A 121 -18.84 -1.61 10.84
C THR A 121 -17.78 -0.60 10.42
N VAL A 122 -18.21 0.44 9.75
CA VAL A 122 -17.41 1.63 9.49
C VAL A 122 -17.50 2.55 10.71
N TYR A 123 -16.35 2.93 11.22
CA TYR A 123 -16.20 3.84 12.36
C TYR A 123 -15.57 5.16 11.94
N ALA A 124 -15.84 6.20 12.72
CA ALA A 124 -15.13 7.47 12.71
C ALA A 124 -14.53 7.72 14.09
N THR A 125 -13.22 8.02 14.15
CA THR A 125 -12.52 8.41 15.39
C THR A 125 -11.95 9.81 15.21
N HIS A 126 -12.24 10.70 16.15
CA HIS A 126 -11.70 12.07 16.16
C HIS A 126 -10.25 12.05 16.65
N LEU A 127 -9.32 12.66 15.90
CA LEU A 127 -7.88 12.55 16.10
C LEU A 127 -7.36 13.21 17.39
N ASP A 128 -8.07 14.18 17.96
CA ASP A 128 -7.60 14.89 19.16
C ASP A 128 -8.35 14.46 20.41
N THR A 129 -9.63 14.09 20.31
CA THR A 129 -10.44 13.67 21.47
C THR A 129 -10.54 12.18 21.63
N HIS A 130 -10.13 11.40 20.62
CA HIS A 130 -10.27 9.94 20.51
C HIS A 130 -11.73 9.46 20.59
N ALA A 131 -12.69 10.37 20.53
CA ALA A 131 -14.10 10.00 20.49
C ALA A 131 -14.39 9.18 19.24
N THR A 132 -14.91 7.98 19.44
CA THR A 132 -15.21 7.03 18.36
C THR A 132 -16.73 6.80 18.28
N ARG A 133 -17.25 6.79 17.06
CA ARG A 133 -18.64 6.44 16.78
C ARG A 133 -18.74 5.46 15.62
N ALA A 134 -19.75 4.61 15.63
CA ALA A 134 -20.15 3.86 14.45
C ALA A 134 -20.81 4.83 13.44
N VAL A 135 -20.44 4.68 12.17
CA VAL A 135 -21.03 5.41 11.04
C VAL A 135 -22.09 4.55 10.37
N ALA A 136 -21.73 3.33 9.98
CA ALA A 136 -22.64 2.39 9.35
C ALA A 136 -22.24 0.95 9.69
N THR A 137 -23.22 0.06 9.81
CA THR A 137 -23.00 -1.37 10.03
C THR A 137 -23.76 -2.18 8.98
N GLY A 138 -23.10 -3.18 8.41
CA GLY A 138 -23.75 -4.09 7.45
C GLY A 138 -22.82 -5.22 7.02
N ALA A 139 -23.35 -6.44 6.99
CA ALA A 139 -22.58 -7.64 6.63
C ALA A 139 -21.91 -7.51 5.24
N GLN A 140 -22.53 -6.80 4.31
CA GLN A 140 -22.01 -6.54 2.97
C GLN A 140 -20.69 -5.76 3.00
N LEU A 141 -20.45 -4.92 4.01
CA LEU A 141 -19.24 -4.11 4.13
C LEU A 141 -17.99 -4.97 4.36
N ARG A 142 -18.13 -6.20 4.88
CA ARG A 142 -17.01 -7.14 5.05
C ARG A 142 -16.37 -7.58 3.73
N SER A 143 -17.14 -7.61 2.65
CA SER A 143 -16.66 -7.95 1.30
C SER A 143 -16.18 -6.73 0.54
N GLY A 144 -16.14 -5.57 1.20
CA GLY A 144 -15.78 -4.30 0.61
C GLY A 144 -14.32 -4.21 0.21
N SER A 145 -14.06 -3.31 -0.72
CA SER A 145 -12.73 -2.93 -1.17
C SER A 145 -12.63 -1.41 -1.23
N GLY A 146 -11.60 -0.91 -0.57
CA GLY A 146 -11.38 0.53 -0.46
C GLY A 146 -12.40 1.26 0.43
N LEU A 147 -11.99 2.38 0.95
CA LEU A 147 -12.85 3.39 1.56
C LEU A 147 -12.25 4.74 1.21
N THR A 148 -13.10 5.63 0.74
CA THR A 148 -12.72 7.01 0.39
C THR A 148 -13.76 7.96 0.95
N VAL A 149 -13.36 9.21 1.21
CA VAL A 149 -14.21 10.27 1.74
C VAL A 149 -14.27 11.41 0.73
N ASN A 150 -15.44 12.00 0.56
CA ASN A 150 -15.61 13.09 -0.40
C ASN A 150 -15.10 14.45 0.12
N ALA A 151 -14.97 15.41 -0.80
CA ALA A 151 -14.35 16.71 -0.55
C ALA A 151 -15.04 17.54 0.55
N ASP A 152 -16.32 17.37 0.78
CA ASP A 152 -17.08 18.07 1.83
C ASP A 152 -17.28 17.26 3.13
N GLU A 153 -16.78 16.00 3.14
CA GLU A 153 -16.84 15.07 4.27
C GLU A 153 -18.27 14.74 4.70
N THR A 154 -19.16 14.58 3.71
CA THR A 154 -20.55 14.16 3.91
C THR A 154 -20.79 12.71 3.52
N LEU A 155 -19.97 12.16 2.61
CA LEU A 155 -20.09 10.82 2.08
C LEU A 155 -18.78 10.03 2.18
N LEU A 156 -18.92 8.75 2.52
CA LEU A 156 -17.90 7.74 2.22
C LEU A 156 -18.33 6.95 0.99
N ALA A 157 -17.37 6.38 0.25
CA ALA A 157 -17.65 5.44 -0.84
C ALA A 157 -16.66 4.27 -0.84
N GLY A 158 -17.09 3.18 -1.46
CA GLY A 158 -16.29 1.98 -1.66
C GLY A 158 -16.99 1.03 -2.64
N SER A 159 -16.44 -0.17 -2.79
CA SER A 159 -17.07 -1.24 -3.56
C SER A 159 -17.33 -2.46 -2.70
N VAL A 160 -18.35 -3.23 -3.04
CA VAL A 160 -18.69 -4.51 -2.37
C VAL A 160 -19.01 -5.57 -3.39
N VAL A 161 -18.77 -6.84 -3.03
CA VAL A 161 -19.35 -7.98 -3.72
C VAL A 161 -20.76 -8.14 -3.20
N GLU A 162 -21.75 -8.10 -4.10
CA GLU A 162 -23.15 -8.36 -3.74
C GLU A 162 -23.28 -9.86 -3.46
N SER A 163 -23.55 -10.24 -2.20
CA SER A 163 -23.87 -11.60 -1.86
C SER A 163 -25.24 -11.94 -2.46
N SER A 164 -25.32 -12.94 -3.34
CA SER A 164 -26.57 -13.64 -3.52
C SER A 164 -26.97 -14.20 -2.15
N ALA A 165 -28.17 -13.93 -1.71
CA ALA A 165 -28.70 -14.45 -0.46
C ALA A 165 -28.87 -15.98 -0.58
N SER A 166 -27.80 -16.72 -0.55
CA SER A 166 -27.67 -18.15 -0.29
C SER A 166 -26.25 -18.65 -0.63
N ALA A 167 -25.32 -18.40 0.28
CA ALA A 167 -24.12 -19.22 0.38
C ALA A 167 -23.67 -19.20 1.84
N THR A 168 -24.08 -20.21 2.59
CA THR A 168 -23.40 -20.66 3.80
C THR A 168 -22.03 -21.16 3.41
N ALA A 169 -21.07 -20.25 3.30
CA ALA A 169 -19.67 -20.60 3.21
C ALA A 169 -18.96 -19.97 4.40
N THR A 170 -18.57 -20.83 5.33
CA THR A 170 -17.69 -20.54 6.45
C THR A 170 -16.40 -19.93 5.91
N PRO A 171 -15.97 -18.73 6.37
CA PRO A 171 -14.71 -18.16 5.95
C PRO A 171 -13.55 -19.02 6.49
N PRO A 172 -12.51 -19.30 5.73
CA PRO A 172 -11.32 -19.92 6.29
C PRO A 172 -10.69 -18.99 7.33
N ALA A 173 -10.51 -19.52 8.54
CA ALA A 173 -9.76 -18.88 9.60
C ALA A 173 -8.29 -18.70 9.18
N ASN A 174 -7.73 -17.55 9.50
CA ASN A 174 -6.35 -17.09 9.34
C ASN A 174 -6.01 -16.31 8.06
N THR A 175 -6.22 -15.00 8.13
CA THR A 175 -5.32 -14.05 7.45
C THR A 175 -4.97 -12.92 8.42
N THR A 176 -3.76 -12.99 8.94
CA THR A 176 -3.11 -11.92 9.69
C THR A 176 -2.45 -10.98 8.68
N SER A 177 -3.04 -9.85 8.37
CA SER A 177 -2.28 -8.65 7.95
C SER A 177 -3.17 -7.43 7.84
N ALA A 178 -2.81 -6.34 8.50
CA ALA A 178 -3.40 -5.01 8.36
C ALA A 178 -2.90 -4.29 7.08
N VAL A 179 -2.17 -4.99 6.24
CA VAL A 179 -1.77 -4.58 4.89
C VAL A 179 -2.46 -5.57 3.98
N ALA A 180 -3.23 -5.09 3.01
CA ALA A 180 -3.75 -5.96 1.97
C ALA A 180 -2.57 -6.74 1.39
N ALA A 181 -2.53 -8.05 1.65
CA ALA A 181 -1.52 -8.90 1.06
C ALA A 181 -1.67 -8.78 -0.46
N PRO A 182 -0.57 -8.61 -1.20
CA PRO A 182 -0.65 -8.68 -2.65
C PRO A 182 -1.27 -10.02 -3.02
N PRO A 183 -2.20 -10.06 -3.99
CA PRO A 183 -2.76 -11.30 -4.45
C PRO A 183 -1.64 -12.24 -4.90
N PRO A 184 -1.77 -13.55 -4.69
CA PRO A 184 -0.77 -14.51 -5.12
C PRO A 184 -0.48 -14.34 -6.61
N THR A 185 0.80 -14.35 -6.95
CA THR A 185 1.34 -14.06 -8.27
C THR A 185 0.64 -14.80 -9.41
N GLY A 186 0.17 -14.08 -10.41
CA GLY A 186 -0.11 -14.57 -11.77
C GLY A 186 -1.51 -15.11 -12.03
N SER A 187 -2.16 -15.85 -11.13
CA SER A 187 -3.47 -16.48 -11.40
C SER A 187 -4.67 -15.69 -10.85
N SER A 188 -4.47 -14.73 -9.96
CA SER A 188 -5.56 -14.09 -9.22
C SER A 188 -6.33 -13.04 -10.02
N LEU A 189 -5.68 -12.25 -10.87
CA LEU A 189 -6.36 -11.23 -11.70
C LEU A 189 -7.24 -11.89 -12.78
N GLU A 190 -6.71 -12.87 -13.51
CA GLU A 190 -7.46 -13.63 -14.51
C GLU A 190 -8.63 -14.37 -13.88
N THR A 191 -8.39 -15.10 -12.78
CA THR A 191 -9.43 -15.90 -12.09
C THR A 191 -10.54 -15.00 -11.56
N ARG A 192 -10.18 -13.90 -10.90
CA ARG A 192 -11.18 -12.98 -10.35
C ARG A 192 -11.95 -12.26 -11.44
N TRP A 193 -11.29 -11.83 -12.50
CA TRP A 193 -11.93 -11.22 -13.66
C TRP A 193 -12.89 -12.20 -14.35
N ALA A 194 -12.48 -13.46 -14.54
CA ALA A 194 -13.29 -14.50 -15.14
C ALA A 194 -14.50 -14.89 -14.26
N ALA A 195 -14.41 -14.76 -12.94
CA ALA A 195 -15.48 -15.08 -12.01
C ALA A 195 -16.71 -14.18 -12.15
N ARG A 196 -16.56 -12.98 -12.73
CA ARG A 196 -17.67 -12.05 -12.99
C ARG A 196 -18.62 -11.87 -11.81
N LEU A 197 -18.05 -11.72 -10.61
CA LEU A 197 -18.82 -11.55 -9.40
C LEU A 197 -19.69 -10.29 -9.48
N PRO A 198 -20.96 -10.35 -9.07
CA PRO A 198 -21.80 -9.16 -9.01
C PRO A 198 -21.23 -8.20 -7.95
N MET A 199 -20.94 -6.99 -8.35
CA MET A 199 -20.37 -5.95 -7.50
C MET A 199 -21.17 -4.66 -7.58
N ALA A 200 -21.09 -3.86 -6.52
CA ALA A 200 -21.67 -2.53 -6.47
C ALA A 200 -20.68 -1.51 -5.94
N LEU A 201 -20.71 -0.30 -6.50
CA LEU A 201 -20.22 0.92 -5.84
C LEU A 201 -21.31 1.43 -4.92
N TYR A 202 -20.93 1.81 -3.72
CA TYR A 202 -21.84 2.34 -2.71
C TYR A 202 -21.34 3.66 -2.11
N THR A 203 -22.27 4.45 -1.59
CA THR A 203 -21.97 5.54 -0.67
C THR A 203 -22.52 5.23 0.71
N ILE A 204 -21.92 5.85 1.74
CA ILE A 204 -22.42 5.92 3.11
C ILE A 204 -22.58 7.39 3.45
N ASP A 205 -23.77 7.84 3.80
CA ASP A 205 -23.97 9.16 4.40
C ASP A 205 -23.39 9.17 5.82
N ILE A 206 -22.42 10.05 6.06
CA ILE A 206 -21.62 10.05 7.31
C ILE A 206 -22.48 10.42 8.53
N THR A 207 -23.55 11.17 8.34
CA THR A 207 -24.45 11.63 9.42
C THR A 207 -25.50 10.59 9.75
N SER A 208 -26.19 10.07 8.73
CA SER A 208 -27.32 9.13 8.93
C SER A 208 -26.91 7.66 8.93
N GLY A 209 -25.72 7.33 8.41
CA GLY A 209 -25.26 5.95 8.22
C GLY A 209 -25.95 5.20 7.09
N VAL A 210 -26.76 5.87 6.28
CA VAL A 210 -27.47 5.23 5.16
C VAL A 210 -26.49 4.80 4.09
N VAL A 211 -26.52 3.49 3.77
CA VAL A 211 -25.72 2.88 2.70
C VAL A 211 -26.57 2.79 1.44
N LYS A 212 -26.09 3.36 0.32
CA LYS A 212 -26.80 3.38 -0.96
C LYS A 212 -25.88 2.93 -2.08
N ALA A 213 -26.25 1.86 -2.80
CA ALA A 213 -25.60 1.48 -4.05
C ALA A 213 -26.01 2.46 -5.16
N PHE A 214 -25.05 2.89 -6.00
CA PHE A 214 -25.30 3.82 -7.11
C PHE A 214 -24.80 3.30 -8.47
N TYR A 215 -23.99 2.24 -8.49
CA TYR A 215 -23.54 1.58 -9.71
C TYR A 215 -23.33 0.09 -9.48
N LYS A 216 -23.72 -0.75 -10.43
CA LYS A 216 -23.56 -2.20 -10.38
C LYS A 216 -22.86 -2.71 -11.64
N SER A 217 -22.01 -3.73 -11.47
CA SER A 217 -21.29 -4.37 -12.57
C SER A 217 -20.92 -5.80 -12.19
N THR A 218 -20.63 -6.62 -13.19
CA THR A 218 -19.92 -7.90 -13.02
C THR A 218 -18.43 -7.76 -13.29
N ASP A 219 -17.96 -6.57 -13.64
CA ASP A 219 -16.54 -6.26 -13.64
C ASP A 219 -16.04 -6.05 -12.22
N TRP A 220 -14.77 -6.36 -11.98
CA TRP A 220 -14.18 -6.16 -10.65
C TRP A 220 -13.97 -4.67 -10.38
N LEU A 221 -14.84 -4.08 -9.57
CA LEU A 221 -14.79 -2.67 -9.16
C LEU A 221 -13.80 -2.50 -8.02
N ASN A 222 -12.77 -1.68 -8.22
CA ASN A 222 -11.72 -1.45 -7.24
C ASN A 222 -11.16 -0.01 -7.32
N HIS A 223 -10.16 0.34 -6.50
CA HIS A 223 -9.46 1.63 -6.45
C HIS A 223 -10.41 2.84 -6.41
N VAL A 224 -11.49 2.72 -5.63
CA VAL A 224 -12.52 3.76 -5.53
C VAL A 224 -11.93 4.99 -4.84
N GLN A 225 -12.03 6.14 -5.50
CA GLN A 225 -11.51 7.42 -5.00
C GLN A 225 -12.54 8.52 -5.27
N PHE A 226 -12.86 9.32 -4.25
CA PHE A 226 -13.52 10.59 -4.50
C PHE A 226 -12.54 11.62 -5.08
N SER A 227 -13.06 12.50 -5.93
CA SER A 227 -12.33 13.71 -6.30
C SER A 227 -12.03 14.54 -5.04
N PRO A 228 -10.81 15.09 -4.90
CA PRO A 228 -10.46 15.93 -3.76
C PRO A 228 -11.20 17.28 -3.72
N THR A 229 -11.87 17.67 -4.82
CA THR A 229 -12.54 18.98 -4.96
C THR A 229 -13.99 18.91 -5.39
N ASP A 230 -14.45 17.83 -6.02
CA ASP A 230 -15.85 17.63 -6.42
C ASP A 230 -16.48 16.52 -5.54
N PRO A 231 -17.38 16.88 -4.59
CA PRO A 231 -17.89 15.92 -3.62
C PRO A 231 -18.79 14.84 -4.21
N SER A 232 -19.20 14.98 -5.47
CA SER A 232 -20.05 14.01 -6.15
C SER A 232 -19.32 13.15 -7.20
N LEU A 233 -18.07 13.46 -7.51
CA LEU A 233 -17.31 12.76 -8.53
C LEU A 233 -16.48 11.62 -7.91
N VAL A 234 -16.66 10.41 -8.43
CA VAL A 234 -15.92 9.20 -8.04
C VAL A 234 -15.12 8.69 -9.22
N MET A 235 -13.85 8.38 -9.02
CA MET A 235 -13.03 7.56 -9.90
C MET A 235 -13.02 6.13 -9.39
N PHE A 236 -13.04 5.16 -10.28
CA PHE A 236 -12.91 3.74 -9.94
C PHE A 236 -12.26 2.99 -11.10
N CYS A 237 -11.75 1.81 -10.82
CA CYS A 237 -11.23 0.96 -11.87
C CYS A 237 -12.09 -0.28 -12.13
N HIS A 238 -12.15 -0.71 -13.38
CA HIS A 238 -12.42 -2.09 -13.74
C HIS A 238 -11.10 -2.85 -13.63
N GLU A 239 -10.91 -3.59 -12.55
CA GLU A 239 -9.69 -4.36 -12.36
C GLU A 239 -9.77 -5.69 -13.11
N GLY A 240 -8.63 -6.13 -13.61
CA GLY A 240 -8.55 -7.35 -14.39
C GLY A 240 -7.19 -7.47 -15.04
N PRO A 241 -7.02 -8.42 -15.97
CA PRO A 241 -5.81 -8.48 -16.78
C PRO A 241 -5.64 -7.16 -17.52
N TRP A 242 -4.59 -6.43 -17.21
CA TRP A 242 -4.43 -5.01 -17.58
C TRP A 242 -4.50 -4.76 -19.09
N HIS A 243 -4.12 -5.75 -19.89
CA HIS A 243 -4.19 -5.71 -21.36
C HIS A 243 -5.57 -6.10 -21.92
N LYS A 244 -6.55 -6.46 -21.09
CA LYS A 244 -7.89 -6.88 -21.49
C LYS A 244 -9.01 -5.93 -21.05
N VAL A 245 -8.72 -5.04 -20.10
CA VAL A 245 -9.73 -4.13 -19.54
C VAL A 245 -9.38 -2.68 -19.80
N ASP A 246 -10.39 -1.86 -20.07
CA ASP A 246 -10.29 -0.42 -20.00
C ASP A 246 -10.52 -0.02 -18.55
N ARG A 247 -9.45 0.42 -17.90
CA ARG A 247 -9.35 0.39 -16.44
C ARG A 247 -9.97 1.60 -15.76
N ILE A 248 -9.78 2.81 -16.26
CA ILE A 248 -9.96 4.07 -15.52
C ILE A 248 -11.30 4.71 -15.88
N TRP A 249 -12.19 4.81 -14.91
CA TRP A 249 -13.55 5.33 -15.08
C TRP A 249 -13.88 6.41 -14.05
N THR A 250 -14.77 7.32 -14.42
CA THR A 250 -15.41 8.25 -13.49
C THR A 250 -16.92 8.11 -13.56
N ILE A 251 -17.61 8.45 -12.46
CA ILE A 251 -19.06 8.39 -12.31
C ILE A 251 -19.51 9.38 -11.22
N ARG A 252 -20.73 9.90 -11.28
CA ARG A 252 -21.34 10.65 -10.19
C ARG A 252 -21.96 9.72 -9.14
N THR A 253 -22.07 10.19 -7.89
CA THR A 253 -22.67 9.43 -6.79
C THR A 253 -24.17 9.13 -6.96
N ASP A 254 -24.83 9.76 -7.93
CA ASP A 254 -26.18 9.44 -8.35
C ASP A 254 -26.26 8.37 -9.47
N GLY A 255 -25.10 7.88 -9.93
CA GLY A 255 -24.98 6.91 -11.04
C GLY A 255 -24.92 7.54 -12.42
N SER A 256 -25.03 8.85 -12.54
CA SER A 256 -24.98 9.57 -13.82
C SER A 256 -23.54 9.81 -14.29
N LEU A 257 -23.40 10.24 -15.54
CA LEU A 257 -22.17 10.71 -16.17
C LEU A 257 -20.99 9.74 -16.05
N ARG A 258 -21.28 8.43 -16.15
CA ARG A 258 -20.20 7.44 -16.23
C ARG A 258 -19.37 7.66 -17.50
N ARG A 259 -18.05 7.76 -17.34
CA ARG A 259 -17.14 8.07 -18.44
C ARG A 259 -15.86 7.24 -18.34
N LEU A 260 -15.43 6.65 -19.46
CA LEU A 260 -14.12 6.06 -19.63
C LEU A 260 -13.08 7.18 -19.76
N MET A 261 -12.06 7.18 -18.92
CA MET A 261 -11.02 8.22 -18.90
C MET A 261 -9.80 7.84 -19.73
N HIS A 262 -9.50 6.56 -19.85
CA HIS A 262 -8.43 6.06 -20.71
C HIS A 262 -8.91 4.84 -21.49
N GLU A 263 -9.07 4.99 -22.79
CA GLU A 263 -9.31 3.93 -23.75
C GLU A 263 -7.97 3.44 -24.29
N ARG A 264 -7.74 2.13 -24.27
CA ARG A 264 -6.53 1.52 -24.82
C ARG A 264 -6.49 1.69 -26.33
N THR A 265 -5.32 1.99 -26.87
CA THR A 265 -5.12 2.28 -28.30
C THR A 265 -4.34 1.19 -29.03
N MET A 266 -3.78 0.23 -28.28
CA MET A 266 -3.01 -0.87 -28.85
C MET A 266 -3.11 -2.13 -28.00
N GLU A 267 -2.75 -3.27 -28.59
CA GLU A 267 -2.58 -4.53 -27.87
C GLU A 267 -1.46 -4.41 -26.83
N MET A 268 -1.65 -5.03 -25.68
CA MET A 268 -0.72 -4.99 -24.55
C MET A 268 -0.44 -3.59 -23.99
N GLU A 269 -1.26 -2.60 -24.29
CA GLU A 269 -1.24 -1.34 -23.57
C GLU A 269 -1.72 -1.55 -22.13
N ILE A 270 -0.99 -0.98 -21.18
CA ILE A 270 -1.27 -1.10 -19.74
C ILE A 270 -1.39 0.30 -19.15
N ALA A 271 -2.53 0.56 -18.50
CA ALA A 271 -2.75 1.70 -17.63
C ALA A 271 -3.03 1.20 -16.21
N GLY A 272 -2.46 1.82 -15.19
CA GLY A 272 -2.63 1.40 -13.81
C GLY A 272 -2.31 2.48 -12.80
N HIS A 273 -2.52 2.15 -11.51
CA HIS A 273 -2.19 3.00 -10.35
C HIS A 273 -2.66 4.45 -10.51
N GLU A 274 -3.95 4.58 -10.85
CA GLU A 274 -4.61 5.85 -11.10
C GLU A 274 -4.84 6.66 -9.80
N PHE A 275 -4.65 7.98 -9.88
CA PHE A 275 -4.87 8.90 -8.76
C PHE A 275 -5.23 10.30 -9.26
N PHE A 276 -5.95 11.07 -8.44
CA PHE A 276 -6.26 12.47 -8.74
C PHE A 276 -5.05 13.38 -8.49
N SER A 277 -4.92 14.43 -9.31
CA SER A 277 -4.16 15.61 -8.92
C SER A 277 -4.80 16.27 -7.68
N GLN A 278 -4.02 17.00 -6.88
CA GLN A 278 -4.52 17.65 -5.67
C GLN A 278 -5.64 18.69 -5.95
N ASP A 279 -5.61 19.32 -7.12
CA ASP A 279 -6.64 20.26 -7.58
C ASP A 279 -7.88 19.56 -8.18
N GLY A 280 -7.88 18.23 -8.26
CA GLY A 280 -8.99 17.43 -8.79
C GLY A 280 -9.24 17.55 -10.28
N ARG A 281 -8.35 18.19 -11.04
CA ARG A 281 -8.55 18.47 -12.48
C ARG A 281 -8.05 17.35 -13.39
N THR A 282 -7.04 16.61 -12.95
CA THR A 282 -6.35 15.59 -13.74
C THR A 282 -6.36 14.26 -13.01
N ILE A 283 -6.61 13.18 -13.75
CA ILE A 283 -6.34 11.83 -13.30
C ILE A 283 -4.99 11.42 -13.88
N TRP A 284 -4.04 11.11 -13.03
CA TRP A 284 -2.71 10.59 -13.37
C TRP A 284 -2.69 9.07 -13.25
N TYR A 285 -1.86 8.40 -14.06
CA TYR A 285 -1.71 6.93 -14.04
C TYR A 285 -0.39 6.52 -14.68
N ASP A 286 0.17 5.40 -14.27
CA ASP A 286 1.27 4.79 -15.00
C ASP A 286 0.77 4.18 -16.32
N LEU A 287 1.53 4.35 -17.39
CA LEU A 287 1.18 3.87 -18.72
C LEU A 287 2.37 3.17 -19.36
N GLN A 288 2.10 2.01 -19.98
CA GLN A 288 3.08 1.29 -20.80
C GLN A 288 2.52 1.04 -22.20
N THR A 289 3.29 1.37 -23.22
CA THR A 289 2.86 1.33 -24.63
C THR A 289 3.88 0.68 -25.58
N PRO A 290 3.87 -0.66 -25.74
CA PRO A 290 3.14 -1.67 -24.97
C PRO A 290 3.87 -2.05 -23.68
N LYS A 291 3.30 -3.01 -22.94
CA LYS A 291 3.86 -3.56 -21.69
C LYS A 291 5.36 -3.79 -21.79
N SER A 292 6.11 -3.30 -20.80
CA SER A 292 7.55 -3.48 -20.63
C SER A 292 8.42 -2.89 -21.74
N THR A 293 7.87 -2.02 -22.60
CA THR A 293 8.62 -1.41 -23.72
C THR A 293 8.80 0.09 -23.51
N GLU A 294 7.73 0.86 -23.49
CA GLU A 294 7.72 2.30 -23.32
C GLU A 294 6.98 2.67 -22.04
N PHE A 295 7.55 3.56 -21.26
CA PHE A 295 7.05 3.92 -19.93
C PHE A 295 6.72 5.41 -19.86
N TRP A 296 5.56 5.71 -19.27
CA TRP A 296 5.03 7.05 -19.15
C TRP A 296 4.36 7.25 -17.80
N LEU A 297 4.46 8.45 -17.26
CA LEU A 297 3.43 8.98 -16.39
C LEU A 297 2.45 9.75 -17.26
N ALA A 298 1.23 9.24 -17.36
CA ALA A 298 0.19 9.80 -18.21
C ALA A 298 -0.88 10.49 -17.36
N GLY A 299 -1.56 11.44 -17.96
CA GLY A 299 -2.66 12.18 -17.35
C GLY A 299 -3.78 12.46 -18.31
N VAL A 300 -5.00 12.57 -17.79
CA VAL A 300 -6.18 13.01 -18.53
C VAL A 300 -6.89 14.12 -17.76
N VAL A 301 -7.11 15.25 -18.44
CA VAL A 301 -7.89 16.36 -17.89
C VAL A 301 -9.36 15.96 -17.88
N ILE A 302 -9.98 15.94 -16.69
CA ILE A 302 -11.32 15.38 -16.51
C ILE A 302 -12.36 16.14 -17.34
N ALA A 303 -12.30 17.46 -17.36
CA ALA A 303 -13.29 18.29 -18.04
C ALA A 303 -13.23 18.16 -19.57
N SER A 304 -12.05 18.24 -20.16
CA SER A 304 -11.85 18.25 -21.63
C SER A 304 -11.61 16.86 -22.22
N GLY A 305 -11.06 15.91 -21.42
CA GLY A 305 -10.55 14.66 -21.94
C GLY A 305 -9.19 14.78 -22.62
N GLU A 306 -8.55 15.96 -22.54
CA GLU A 306 -7.20 16.17 -23.06
C GLU A 306 -6.22 15.24 -22.35
N ARG A 307 -5.39 14.56 -23.14
CA ARG A 307 -4.39 13.60 -22.65
C ARG A 307 -3.00 14.22 -22.71
N MET A 308 -2.23 13.97 -21.70
CA MET A 308 -0.83 14.34 -21.60
C MET A 308 0.00 13.17 -21.12
N ARG A 309 1.29 13.14 -21.39
CA ARG A 309 2.18 12.11 -20.86
C ARG A 309 3.62 12.60 -20.83
N TYR A 310 4.36 12.11 -19.84
CA TYR A 310 5.78 12.35 -19.68
C TYR A 310 6.53 11.03 -19.80
N LYS A 311 7.55 10.98 -20.63
CA LYS A 311 8.42 9.80 -20.78
C LYS A 311 9.14 9.53 -19.48
N VAL A 312 9.12 8.26 -19.05
CA VAL A 312 9.91 7.76 -17.93
C VAL A 312 10.98 6.82 -18.45
N ALA A 313 12.23 7.01 -18.06
CA ALA A 313 13.27 6.06 -18.39
C ALA A 313 13.00 4.71 -17.71
N ARG A 314 13.28 3.60 -18.41
CA ARG A 314 12.96 2.25 -17.94
C ARG A 314 13.50 1.97 -16.54
N GLU A 315 14.75 2.34 -16.27
CA GLU A 315 15.42 2.15 -14.99
C GLU A 315 14.90 3.05 -13.87
N GLN A 316 14.06 4.02 -14.20
CA GLN A 316 13.45 4.98 -13.26
C GLN A 316 11.95 4.72 -13.07
N TRP A 317 11.41 3.74 -13.79
CA TRP A 317 10.00 3.40 -13.65
C TRP A 317 9.66 3.06 -12.19
N SER A 318 8.52 3.58 -11.74
CA SER A 318 8.03 3.39 -10.38
C SER A 318 6.70 2.64 -10.41
N VAL A 319 6.45 1.82 -9.39
CA VAL A 319 5.17 1.11 -9.23
C VAL A 319 4.07 2.13 -8.97
N HIS A 320 4.33 3.08 -8.05
CA HIS A 320 3.41 4.14 -7.72
C HIS A 320 4.05 5.50 -7.95
N PHE A 321 3.21 6.44 -8.35
CA PHE A 321 3.53 7.85 -8.42
C PHE A 321 2.59 8.65 -7.51
N ASN A 322 3.05 9.83 -7.05
CA ASN A 322 2.24 10.77 -6.29
C ASN A 322 2.60 12.20 -6.70
N ALA A 323 1.61 13.08 -6.87
CA ALA A 323 1.85 14.46 -7.28
C ALA A 323 2.16 15.35 -6.06
N SER A 324 3.09 16.30 -6.24
CA SER A 324 3.34 17.35 -5.24
C SER A 324 2.10 18.24 -5.06
N PRO A 325 1.94 18.88 -3.88
CA PRO A 325 0.78 19.74 -3.62
C PRO A 325 0.58 20.88 -4.62
N ASP A 326 1.68 21.39 -5.18
CA ASP A 326 1.69 22.44 -6.21
C ASP A 326 1.49 21.90 -7.65
N GLY A 327 1.43 20.58 -7.81
CA GLY A 327 1.25 19.90 -9.10
C GLY A 327 2.46 19.99 -10.05
N THR A 328 3.61 20.47 -9.59
CA THR A 328 4.79 20.71 -10.45
C THR A 328 5.75 19.54 -10.52
N ARG A 329 5.71 18.62 -9.56
CA ARG A 329 6.61 17.48 -9.42
C ARG A 329 5.86 16.21 -9.04
N PHE A 330 6.53 15.07 -9.19
CA PHE A 330 6.01 13.78 -8.79
C PHE A 330 7.03 13.02 -7.95
N ALA A 331 6.55 12.27 -6.98
CA ALA A 331 7.32 11.25 -6.29
C ALA A 331 7.12 9.91 -6.99
N GLY A 332 8.13 9.03 -6.93
CA GLY A 332 8.02 7.65 -7.39
C GLY A 332 8.75 6.70 -6.45
N ASP A 333 8.21 5.50 -6.28
CA ASP A 333 8.72 4.50 -5.34
C ASP A 333 9.65 3.44 -5.96
N GLY A 334 10.01 3.62 -7.24
CA GLY A 334 10.90 2.71 -7.93
C GLY A 334 10.35 1.30 -8.11
N GLY A 335 11.22 0.33 -8.25
CA GLY A 335 10.85 -1.06 -8.42
C GLY A 335 12.01 -2.02 -8.17
N GLY A 336 11.70 -3.22 -7.68
CA GLY A 336 12.65 -4.27 -7.37
C GLY A 336 12.96 -5.19 -8.56
N PRO A 337 13.72 -6.27 -8.32
CA PRO A 337 14.20 -7.19 -9.36
C PRO A 337 13.09 -7.87 -10.18
N ARG A 338 11.89 -7.97 -9.64
CA ARG A 338 10.73 -8.58 -10.31
C ARG A 338 9.82 -7.57 -11.00
N SER A 339 10.12 -6.27 -10.84
CA SER A 339 9.45 -5.21 -11.56
C SER A 339 10.12 -4.94 -12.91
N VAL A 340 9.69 -3.89 -13.58
CA VAL A 340 10.25 -3.47 -14.86
C VAL A 340 11.67 -2.93 -14.71
N ALA A 341 11.97 -2.26 -13.59
CA ALA A 341 13.27 -1.67 -13.32
C ALA A 341 14.33 -2.76 -13.05
N ALA A 342 15.53 -2.57 -13.60
CA ALA A 342 16.63 -3.47 -13.33
C ALA A 342 17.15 -3.32 -11.88
N PRO A 343 17.64 -4.43 -11.26
CA PRO A 343 18.25 -4.37 -9.93
C PRO A 343 19.39 -3.34 -9.88
N GLY A 344 19.44 -2.58 -8.78
CA GLY A 344 20.44 -1.52 -8.58
C GLY A 344 20.19 -0.22 -9.36
N ASN A 345 19.28 -0.22 -10.31
CA ASN A 345 18.94 0.97 -11.10
C ASN A 345 17.60 1.58 -10.69
N GLY A 346 16.57 0.77 -10.46
CA GLY A 346 15.22 1.21 -10.12
C GLY A 346 14.89 1.22 -8.64
N GLN A 347 15.79 0.78 -7.77
CA GLN A 347 15.54 0.63 -6.34
C GLN A 347 15.83 1.94 -5.59
N TRP A 348 15.02 2.97 -5.86
CA TRP A 348 15.16 4.30 -5.29
C TRP A 348 13.80 4.90 -4.99
N ILE A 349 13.74 5.79 -3.99
CA ILE A 349 12.71 6.82 -3.97
C ILE A 349 13.17 7.92 -4.90
N TYR A 350 12.30 8.31 -5.84
CA TYR A 350 12.57 9.34 -6.83
C TYR A 350 11.75 10.60 -6.59
N LEU A 351 12.34 11.73 -6.96
CA LEU A 351 11.63 12.97 -7.27
C LEU A 351 11.74 13.20 -8.78
N PHE A 352 10.61 13.40 -9.43
CA PHE A 352 10.51 13.65 -10.85
C PHE A 352 10.07 15.09 -11.13
N THR A 353 10.74 15.72 -12.06
CA THR A 353 10.39 17.06 -12.57
C THR A 353 10.06 16.95 -14.06
N PRO A 354 8.84 17.34 -14.49
CA PRO A 354 8.50 17.39 -15.90
C PRO A 354 9.37 18.39 -16.66
N LYS A 355 9.96 17.95 -17.79
CA LYS A 355 10.78 18.79 -18.66
C LYS A 355 10.76 18.26 -20.08
N SER A 356 10.37 19.09 -21.04
CA SER A 356 10.41 18.77 -22.46
C SER A 356 9.75 17.43 -22.84
N GLY A 357 8.59 17.09 -22.21
CA GLY A 357 7.86 15.87 -22.49
C GLY A 357 8.40 14.61 -21.80
N ALA A 358 9.37 14.73 -20.93
CA ALA A 358 9.94 13.65 -20.13
C ALA A 358 9.95 14.00 -18.63
N LEU A 359 10.20 13.01 -17.77
CA LEU A 359 10.48 13.20 -16.36
C LEU A 359 11.97 13.16 -16.12
N GLU A 360 12.56 14.25 -15.62
CA GLU A 360 13.89 14.24 -15.05
C GLU A 360 13.82 13.69 -13.63
N ALA A 361 14.57 12.63 -13.35
CA ALA A 361 14.58 11.96 -12.05
C ALA A 361 15.75 12.38 -11.18
N GLU A 362 15.46 12.78 -9.95
CA GLU A 362 16.43 12.90 -8.85
C GLU A 362 16.24 11.70 -7.90
N ARG A 363 17.33 11.05 -7.51
CA ARG A 363 17.33 9.97 -6.52
C ARG A 363 17.35 10.57 -5.13
N LEU A 364 16.41 10.11 -4.26
CA LEU A 364 16.28 10.63 -2.90
C LEU A 364 16.75 9.64 -1.83
N VAL A 365 16.44 8.35 -1.99
CA VAL A 365 16.80 7.29 -1.02
C VAL A 365 17.21 6.04 -1.75
N ASP A 366 18.35 5.46 -1.35
CA ASP A 366 18.78 4.14 -1.83
C ASP A 366 17.99 3.03 -1.16
N LEU A 367 17.17 2.33 -1.94
CA LEU A 367 16.34 1.21 -1.52
C LEU A 367 16.91 -0.17 -1.91
N ARG A 368 18.21 -0.30 -2.19
CA ARG A 368 18.79 -1.61 -2.58
C ARG A 368 18.61 -2.70 -1.53
N MET A 369 18.45 -2.34 -0.25
CA MET A 369 18.19 -3.27 0.86
C MET A 369 16.70 -3.49 1.11
N HIS A 370 15.81 -2.84 0.36
CA HIS A 370 14.36 -2.98 0.46
C HIS A 370 13.89 -4.21 -0.32
N ASP A 371 13.05 -5.04 0.30
CA ASP A 371 12.33 -6.11 -0.40
C ASP A 371 10.99 -5.57 -0.90
N TYR A 372 10.86 -5.45 -2.22
CA TYR A 372 9.67 -4.97 -2.93
C TYR A 372 8.47 -5.94 -2.93
N GLN A 373 8.47 -6.99 -2.12
CA GLN A 373 7.22 -7.64 -1.70
C GLN A 373 6.36 -6.69 -0.86
N LEU A 374 6.99 -5.72 -0.21
CA LEU A 374 6.37 -4.57 0.41
C LEU A 374 6.53 -3.36 -0.53
N GLU A 375 5.46 -2.88 -1.10
CA GLU A 375 5.48 -1.67 -1.94
C GLU A 375 5.73 -0.42 -1.09
N PRO A 376 6.65 0.49 -1.45
CA PRO A 376 6.94 1.67 -0.63
C PRO A 376 5.79 2.66 -0.49
N ASN A 377 4.93 2.83 -1.50
CA ASN A 377 3.74 3.70 -1.45
C ASN A 377 4.04 5.14 -1.07
N VAL A 378 4.70 5.86 -1.96
CA VAL A 378 5.10 7.25 -1.73
C VAL A 378 3.93 8.23 -1.64
N SER A 379 4.03 9.23 -0.75
CA SER A 379 3.12 10.38 -0.71
C SER A 379 3.85 11.64 -0.25
N PHE A 380 3.58 12.78 -0.91
CA PHE A 380 4.06 14.08 -0.42
C PHE A 380 3.35 14.47 0.87
N THR A 381 4.10 15.12 1.78
CA THR A 381 3.45 15.86 2.87
C THR A 381 2.68 17.07 2.32
N PRO A 382 1.64 17.57 3.01
CA PRO A 382 0.84 18.71 2.54
C PRO A 382 1.63 19.99 2.28
N ASP A 383 2.80 20.18 2.92
CA ASP A 383 3.71 21.31 2.68
C ASP A 383 4.70 21.06 1.53
N GLY A 384 4.68 19.86 0.92
CA GLY A 384 5.56 19.47 -0.18
C GLY A 384 7.04 19.31 0.19
N ARG A 385 7.40 19.41 1.48
CA ARG A 385 8.80 19.36 1.93
C ARG A 385 9.35 17.96 2.09
N TRP A 386 8.47 16.97 2.31
CA TRP A 386 8.85 15.59 2.55
C TRP A 386 8.08 14.64 1.64
N ILE A 387 8.68 13.50 1.35
CA ILE A 387 8.03 12.35 0.74
C ILE A 387 8.03 11.24 1.79
N VAL A 388 6.84 10.81 2.19
CA VAL A 388 6.64 9.69 3.12
C VAL A 388 6.57 8.39 2.34
N PHE A 389 7.18 7.34 2.86
CA PHE A 389 7.16 5.99 2.30
C PHE A 389 7.31 4.94 3.40
N ARG A 390 6.94 3.71 3.11
CA ARG A 390 7.23 2.56 4.00
C ARG A 390 8.34 1.72 3.43
N SER A 391 9.17 1.16 4.31
CA SER A 391 10.29 0.30 3.88
C SER A 391 10.66 -0.73 4.94
N ASN A 392 11.14 -1.88 4.48
CA ASN A 392 11.73 -2.95 5.29
C ASN A 392 13.27 -3.01 5.14
N MET A 393 13.90 -1.95 4.63
CA MET A 393 15.34 -1.88 4.37
C MET A 393 16.22 -2.09 5.61
N HIS A 394 15.68 -1.93 6.81
CA HIS A 394 16.36 -2.18 8.08
C HIS A 394 15.75 -3.37 8.87
N GLY A 395 15.08 -4.30 8.19
CA GLY A 395 14.40 -5.46 8.80
C GLY A 395 12.87 -5.34 8.80
N PRO A 396 12.19 -5.21 9.95
CA PRO A 396 10.74 -5.00 9.97
C PRO A 396 10.35 -3.71 9.24
N SER A 397 9.14 -3.69 8.64
CA SER A 397 8.66 -2.48 7.96
C SER A 397 8.50 -1.30 8.93
N HIS A 398 8.94 -0.14 8.48
CA HIS A 398 8.76 1.15 9.14
C HIS A 398 8.26 2.20 8.16
N VAL A 399 7.69 3.28 8.69
CA VAL A 399 7.35 4.48 7.94
C VAL A 399 8.52 5.47 8.05
N TYR A 400 8.96 5.96 6.90
CA TYR A 400 10.05 6.92 6.76
C TYR A 400 9.56 8.16 6.03
N ALA A 401 10.31 9.25 6.15
CA ALA A 401 10.17 10.43 5.33
C ALA A 401 11.54 10.85 4.81
N VAL A 402 11.63 11.26 3.56
CA VAL A 402 12.83 11.89 2.98
C VAL A 402 12.57 13.36 2.67
N GLU A 403 13.49 14.21 3.03
CA GLU A 403 13.42 15.64 2.73
C GLU A 403 13.67 15.87 1.24
N VAL A 404 12.77 16.62 0.59
CA VAL A 404 12.86 16.92 -0.85
C VAL A 404 14.07 17.79 -1.16
N ALA A 405 14.41 18.72 -0.27
CA ALA A 405 15.65 19.49 -0.37
C ALA A 405 16.84 18.66 0.13
N LYS A 406 18.01 18.82 -0.52
CA LYS A 406 19.26 18.25 -0.02
C LYS A 406 19.64 18.84 1.33
N ALA A 407 20.23 18.02 2.18
CA ALA A 407 20.86 18.50 3.41
C ALA A 407 21.99 19.49 3.06
N ARG A 408 22.03 20.59 3.79
CA ARG A 408 23.11 21.62 3.66
C ARG A 408 24.31 21.21 4.47
#